data_8c95d2d2897dc7c103ec05e99632325f
#
_entry.id   8c95d2d2897dc7c103ec05e99632325f
#
_cell.length_a   1.000
_cell.length_b   1.000
_cell.length_c   1.000
_cell.angle_alpha   90.00
_cell.angle_beta   90.00
_cell.angle_gamma   90.00
#
_symmetry.space_group_name_H-M   'P 1'
#
loop_
_entity.id
_entity.type
_entity.pdbx_description
1 polymer ?
#
loop_
_entity_poly.entity_id
_entity_poly.type
_entity_poly.pdbx_seq_one_letter_code
_entity_poly.pdbx_strand_id
1 'polypeptide(L)'
;MNKLIALLIITSFVQSNELSLQKIEEIEDANIKITFEMERVAYVNSYALENPSRIVLEVNQTSLKMPINEAYNYPIKKVRASSDNDLTRVVIDLYESVYWRKPIQSQADKNVLLELQIKKDRNLKKNNRDIIIAIDAGHGGKYPGAVGPNNILEKDVTLLIAKELERTLRDTKGYQAVMIRDNDETISLNERYQYARKSGADIFVSIHADGFRLESVKGASVFIWSDEASSTIAMNLSEKQRKRIQADIKNLKPNDFDEDAARNKYPEIYENKINQSKILGTKILDQLKRDPYTKIHKKNVEYADFRVLKSIDIPSILVESGFITNPEDAKRLKGKAGRRMIARSVFLGIHNYFKEVPKPNTFMEKDPGYVMYEIQKGDVVSEIAIRFGVTVEEINDTNQLNNKSIYPCLLYTSDAADD
;
A
#
# COMPACT_ATOMS: atom_id res chain seq x y z
N MET A 1 -35.73 33.61 44.91
CA MET A 1 -35.99 32.69 43.77
C MET A 1 -34.64 32.15 43.27
N ASN A 2 -34.19 31.04 43.81
CA ASN A 2 -32.93 30.41 43.40
C ASN A 2 -33.22 29.49 42.19
N LYS A 3 -32.70 29.80 41.02
CA LYS A 3 -32.74 28.92 39.87
C LYS A 3 -31.59 27.88 40.00
N LEU A 4 -31.96 26.65 40.31
CA LEU A 4 -31.05 25.50 40.21
C LEU A 4 -30.80 25.23 38.73
N ILE A 5 -29.56 25.40 38.27
CA ILE A 5 -29.11 24.95 36.97
C ILE A 5 -28.65 23.50 37.13
N ALA A 6 -29.46 22.55 36.65
CA ALA A 6 -29.06 21.16 36.57
C ALA A 6 -28.04 21.01 35.42
N LEU A 7 -26.79 20.73 35.77
CA LEU A 7 -25.72 20.35 34.82
C LEU A 7 -25.99 18.91 34.38
N LEU A 8 -26.50 18.74 33.18
CA LEU A 8 -26.65 17.42 32.56
C LEU A 8 -25.26 16.95 32.12
N ILE A 9 -24.60 16.11 32.91
CA ILE A 9 -23.40 15.41 32.50
C ILE A 9 -23.83 14.34 31.52
N ILE A 10 -23.70 14.58 30.23
CA ILE A 10 -23.82 13.55 29.19
C ILE A 10 -22.54 12.76 29.24
N THR A 11 -22.52 11.68 30.02
CA THR A 11 -21.49 10.65 29.90
C THR A 11 -21.74 9.95 28.56
N SER A 12 -20.99 10.31 27.54
CA SER A 12 -20.88 9.51 26.33
C SER A 12 -20.25 8.17 26.75
N PHE A 13 -21.08 7.14 26.85
CA PHE A 13 -20.60 5.76 26.89
C PHE A 13 -19.86 5.53 25.57
N VAL A 14 -18.54 5.55 25.62
CA VAL A 14 -17.72 4.99 24.54
C VAL A 14 -17.98 3.49 24.61
N GLN A 15 -18.84 3.01 23.72
CA GLN A 15 -19.13 1.59 23.61
C GLN A 15 -17.81 0.89 23.25
N SER A 16 -17.35 -0.03 24.10
CA SER A 16 -16.12 -0.78 23.89
C SER A 16 -16.25 -1.63 22.63
N ASN A 17 -15.23 -1.61 21.77
CA ASN A 17 -15.19 -2.49 20.60
C ASN A 17 -14.77 -3.88 21.08
N GLU A 18 -15.69 -4.81 21.20
CA GLU A 18 -15.43 -6.13 21.75
C GLU A 18 -15.01 -7.12 20.67
N LEU A 19 -13.84 -7.75 20.85
CA LEU A 19 -13.34 -8.82 19.99
C LEU A 19 -13.78 -10.18 20.52
N SER A 20 -14.29 -11.02 19.64
CA SER A 20 -14.61 -12.43 19.94
C SER A 20 -14.11 -13.36 18.84
N LEU A 21 -13.63 -14.54 19.20
CA LEU A 21 -13.33 -15.60 18.24
C LEU A 21 -14.65 -16.24 17.78
N GLN A 22 -14.91 -16.20 16.48
CA GLN A 22 -16.12 -16.79 15.90
C GLN A 22 -15.87 -18.21 15.40
N LYS A 23 -14.78 -18.41 14.64
CA LYS A 23 -14.58 -19.66 13.94
C LYS A 23 -13.11 -19.88 13.61
N ILE A 24 -12.70 -21.16 13.66
CA ILE A 24 -11.47 -21.68 13.05
C ILE A 24 -11.90 -22.82 12.14
N GLU A 25 -11.67 -22.67 10.83
CA GLU A 25 -12.16 -23.64 9.85
C GLU A 25 -11.11 -23.94 8.77
N GLU A 26 -11.12 -25.16 8.27
CA GLU A 26 -10.41 -25.50 7.06
C GLU A 26 -11.25 -25.02 5.87
N ILE A 27 -10.61 -24.32 4.94
CA ILE A 27 -11.18 -23.85 3.68
C ILE A 27 -10.46 -24.53 2.51
N GLU A 28 -10.85 -24.24 1.27
CA GLU A 28 -10.27 -24.82 0.06
C GLU A 28 -8.73 -24.74 0.06
N ASP A 29 -8.08 -25.69 -0.62
CA ASP A 29 -6.62 -25.82 -0.75
C ASP A 29 -5.85 -26.00 0.57
N ALA A 30 -6.43 -26.67 1.54
CA ALA A 30 -5.83 -26.93 2.86
C ALA A 30 -5.44 -25.65 3.63
N ASN A 31 -6.08 -24.53 3.35
CA ASN A 31 -5.94 -23.30 4.13
C ASN A 31 -6.80 -23.37 5.40
N ILE A 32 -6.33 -22.70 6.44
CA ILE A 32 -7.10 -22.50 7.66
C ILE A 32 -7.47 -21.01 7.73
N LYS A 33 -8.74 -20.74 7.98
CA LYS A 33 -9.25 -19.41 8.22
C LYS A 33 -9.65 -19.27 9.69
N ILE A 34 -9.12 -18.24 10.34
CA ILE A 34 -9.50 -17.84 11.70
C ILE A 34 -10.30 -16.55 11.56
N THR A 35 -11.52 -16.55 12.03
CA THR A 35 -12.45 -15.41 11.98
C THR A 35 -12.71 -14.90 13.38
N PHE A 36 -12.43 -13.62 13.59
CA PHE A 36 -12.84 -12.87 14.76
C PHE A 36 -13.94 -11.89 14.36
N GLU A 37 -14.78 -11.53 15.31
CA GLU A 37 -15.83 -10.53 15.13
C GLU A 37 -15.61 -9.36 16.08
N MET A 38 -15.87 -8.16 15.57
CA MET A 38 -15.78 -6.89 16.29
C MET A 38 -16.99 -6.02 15.93
N GLU A 39 -17.31 -5.03 16.75
CA GLU A 39 -18.39 -4.09 16.43
C GLU A 39 -17.96 -3.04 15.40
N ARG A 40 -16.67 -2.69 15.34
CA ARG A 40 -16.12 -1.64 14.50
C ARG A 40 -14.76 -2.04 13.94
N VAL A 41 -14.38 -1.44 12.81
CA VAL A 41 -13.05 -1.54 12.25
C VAL A 41 -12.02 -1.08 13.29
N ALA A 42 -10.94 -1.86 13.45
CA ALA A 42 -9.85 -1.57 14.37
C ALA A 42 -8.51 -1.53 13.62
N TYR A 43 -7.55 -0.84 14.20
CA TYR A 43 -6.18 -1.00 13.74
C TYR A 43 -5.64 -2.36 14.17
N VAL A 44 -5.08 -3.12 13.23
CA VAL A 44 -4.50 -4.44 13.48
C VAL A 44 -3.06 -4.46 13.04
N ASN A 45 -2.14 -4.53 14.01
CA ASN A 45 -0.76 -4.89 13.74
C ASN A 45 -0.62 -6.42 13.78
N SER A 46 0.13 -6.98 12.83
CA SER A 46 0.32 -8.43 12.75
C SER A 46 1.76 -8.78 12.38
N TYR A 47 2.34 -9.71 13.11
CA TYR A 47 3.71 -10.17 12.92
C TYR A 47 3.90 -11.61 13.37
N ALA A 48 4.97 -12.26 12.87
CA ALA A 48 5.37 -13.58 13.31
C ALA A 48 6.53 -13.49 14.29
N LEU A 49 6.56 -14.43 15.23
CA LEU A 49 7.70 -14.69 16.13
C LEU A 49 8.18 -16.10 15.90
N GLU A 50 9.49 -16.29 15.96
CA GLU A 50 10.11 -17.62 15.89
C GLU A 50 10.63 -18.02 17.28
N ASN A 51 10.78 -19.33 17.48
CA ASN A 51 11.30 -19.96 18.70
C ASN A 51 10.56 -19.59 20.00
N PRO A 52 9.32 -20.06 20.21
CA PRO A 52 8.50 -20.92 19.35
C PRO A 52 7.74 -20.11 18.28
N SER A 53 7.36 -20.79 17.18
CA SER A 53 6.65 -20.18 16.07
C SER A 53 5.26 -19.70 16.50
N ARG A 54 4.96 -18.41 16.26
CA ARG A 54 3.70 -17.75 16.63
C ARG A 54 3.34 -16.67 15.62
N ILE A 55 2.06 -16.48 15.40
CA ILE A 55 1.52 -15.27 14.77
C ILE A 55 0.89 -14.44 15.87
N VAL A 56 1.18 -13.15 15.89
CA VAL A 56 0.63 -12.20 16.86
C VAL A 56 -0.20 -11.17 16.12
N LEU A 57 -1.43 -10.94 16.59
CA LEU A 57 -2.30 -9.85 16.16
C LEU A 57 -2.47 -8.91 17.36
N GLU A 58 -2.18 -7.65 17.15
CA GLU A 58 -2.45 -6.58 18.12
C GLU A 58 -3.59 -5.74 17.57
N VAL A 59 -4.75 -5.87 18.17
CA VAL A 59 -5.98 -5.22 17.76
C VAL A 59 -6.26 -4.08 18.72
N ASN A 60 -6.12 -2.87 18.23
CA ASN A 60 -6.22 -1.66 19.03
C ASN A 60 -7.67 -1.24 19.26
N GLN A 61 -7.90 -0.50 20.34
CA GLN A 61 -9.22 -0.02 20.75
C GLN A 61 -10.24 -1.17 20.87
N THR A 62 -9.76 -2.32 21.34
CA THR A 62 -10.61 -3.50 21.55
C THR A 62 -10.38 -4.10 22.92
N SER A 63 -11.43 -4.71 23.46
CA SER A 63 -11.39 -5.59 24.60
C SER A 63 -11.89 -6.99 24.20
N LEU A 64 -11.60 -7.99 25.00
CA LEU A 64 -12.12 -9.33 24.75
C LEU A 64 -13.56 -9.45 25.28
N LYS A 65 -14.48 -9.91 24.44
CA LYS A 65 -15.83 -10.26 24.85
C LYS A 65 -15.83 -11.46 25.79
N MET A 66 -14.99 -12.45 25.51
CA MET A 66 -14.76 -13.64 26.32
C MET A 66 -13.27 -14.06 26.21
N PRO A 67 -12.73 -14.74 27.24
CA PRO A 67 -11.38 -15.30 27.16
C PRO A 67 -11.24 -16.25 25.96
N ILE A 68 -10.20 -16.06 25.15
CA ILE A 68 -9.85 -16.95 24.05
C ILE A 68 -8.68 -17.82 24.49
N ASN A 69 -8.84 -19.14 24.47
CA ASN A 69 -7.83 -20.10 24.85
C ASN A 69 -8.13 -21.49 24.23
N GLU A 70 -8.23 -21.52 22.90
CA GLU A 70 -8.67 -22.66 22.10
C GLU A 70 -7.51 -23.46 21.57
N ALA A 71 -7.46 -24.77 21.89
CA ALA A 71 -6.55 -25.71 21.23
C ALA A 71 -7.09 -26.08 19.85
N TYR A 72 -6.19 -26.27 18.88
CA TYR A 72 -6.59 -26.65 17.53
C TYR A 72 -5.64 -27.70 16.94
N ASN A 73 -5.90 -28.12 15.70
CA ASN A 73 -5.12 -29.12 15.01
C ASN A 73 -3.95 -28.49 14.24
N TYR A 74 -2.93 -29.32 13.96
CA TYR A 74 -1.81 -28.91 13.12
C TYR A 74 -2.27 -28.14 11.87
N PRO A 75 -1.60 -27.04 11.48
CA PRO A 75 -0.36 -26.50 12.05
C PRO A 75 -0.57 -25.54 13.24
N ILE A 76 -1.79 -25.24 13.63
CA ILE A 76 -2.10 -24.41 14.78
C ILE A 76 -2.08 -25.28 16.04
N LYS A 77 -1.30 -24.89 17.04
CA LYS A 77 -1.30 -25.53 18.34
C LYS A 77 -2.40 -24.99 19.23
N LYS A 78 -2.57 -23.65 19.21
CA LYS A 78 -3.46 -22.96 20.12
C LYS A 78 -3.72 -21.51 19.66
N VAL A 79 -4.92 -21.02 19.88
CA VAL A 79 -5.25 -19.60 19.76
C VAL A 79 -5.58 -19.08 21.16
N ARG A 80 -4.91 -18.03 21.60
CA ARG A 80 -5.13 -17.39 22.89
C ARG A 80 -5.12 -15.87 22.75
N ALA A 81 -5.83 -15.17 23.61
CA ALA A 81 -5.83 -13.73 23.62
C ALA A 81 -5.89 -13.16 25.03
N SER A 82 -5.39 -11.96 25.17
CA SER A 82 -5.47 -11.12 26.36
C SER A 82 -5.74 -9.68 25.98
N SER A 83 -6.46 -8.94 26.80
CA SER A 83 -6.66 -7.50 26.64
C SER A 83 -6.01 -6.75 27.79
N ASP A 84 -5.37 -5.64 27.45
CA ASP A 84 -4.82 -4.68 28.39
C ASP A 84 -4.97 -3.27 27.81
N ASN A 85 -5.59 -2.37 28.58
CA ASN A 85 -5.75 -0.94 28.22
C ASN A 85 -6.19 -0.69 26.77
N ASP A 86 -7.33 -1.22 26.35
CA ASP A 86 -7.86 -1.11 24.97
C ASP A 86 -6.99 -1.75 23.86
N LEU A 87 -6.03 -2.58 24.21
CA LEU A 87 -5.27 -3.39 23.27
C LEU A 87 -5.59 -4.86 23.48
N THR A 88 -6.15 -5.50 22.47
CA THR A 88 -6.31 -6.96 22.48
C THR A 88 -5.17 -7.59 21.71
N ARG A 89 -4.40 -8.43 22.38
CA ARG A 89 -3.34 -9.23 21.75
C ARG A 89 -3.83 -10.67 21.58
N VAL A 90 -3.95 -11.08 20.31
CA VAL A 90 -4.23 -12.47 19.93
C VAL A 90 -2.92 -13.14 19.54
N VAL A 91 -2.66 -14.33 20.09
CA VAL A 91 -1.49 -15.13 19.77
C VAL A 91 -1.94 -16.49 19.24
N ILE A 92 -1.52 -16.79 18.03
CA ILE A 92 -1.70 -18.09 17.40
C ILE A 92 -0.38 -18.85 17.56
N ASP A 93 -0.33 -19.76 18.52
CA ASP A 93 0.80 -20.66 18.74
C ASP A 93 0.79 -21.74 17.66
N LEU A 94 1.93 -22.01 17.04
CA LEU A 94 2.09 -22.92 15.92
C LEU A 94 3.01 -24.07 16.27
N TYR A 95 2.86 -25.22 15.61
CA TYR A 95 3.78 -26.34 15.70
C TYR A 95 5.07 -26.08 14.93
N GLU A 96 4.98 -25.29 13.83
CA GLU A 96 6.09 -24.86 12.98
C GLU A 96 5.77 -23.53 12.31
N SER A 97 6.74 -22.91 11.66
CA SER A 97 6.51 -21.72 10.86
C SER A 97 5.60 -22.03 9.65
N VAL A 98 4.59 -21.21 9.44
CA VAL A 98 3.57 -21.39 8.40
C VAL A 98 3.52 -20.17 7.49
N TYR A 99 2.97 -20.35 6.29
CA TYR A 99 2.53 -19.23 5.49
C TYR A 99 1.23 -18.65 6.04
N TRP A 100 1.15 -17.32 6.11
CA TRP A 100 -0.06 -16.63 6.49
C TRP A 100 -0.17 -15.29 5.75
N ARG A 101 -1.39 -14.80 5.57
CA ARG A 101 -1.65 -13.49 4.99
C ARG A 101 -1.98 -12.51 6.10
N LYS A 102 -1.69 -11.21 5.88
CA LYS A 102 -2.16 -10.16 6.78
C LYS A 102 -3.67 -10.29 6.99
N PRO A 103 -4.15 -10.09 8.22
CA PRO A 103 -5.58 -10.13 8.49
C PRO A 103 -6.34 -9.12 7.64
N ILE A 104 -7.51 -9.52 7.16
CA ILE A 104 -8.41 -8.69 6.37
C ILE A 104 -9.63 -8.37 7.23
N GLN A 105 -10.10 -7.13 7.16
CA GLN A 105 -11.34 -6.71 7.80
C GLN A 105 -12.42 -6.50 6.75
N SER A 106 -13.60 -7.08 6.99
CA SER A 106 -14.76 -6.94 6.12
C SER A 106 -16.02 -6.61 6.94
N GLN A 107 -16.91 -5.80 6.38
CA GLN A 107 -18.19 -5.51 7.00
C GLN A 107 -19.14 -6.71 6.83
N ALA A 108 -19.75 -7.16 7.94
CA ALA A 108 -20.77 -8.20 7.95
C ALA A 108 -21.96 -7.70 8.78
N ASP A 109 -23.02 -7.30 8.11
CA ASP A 109 -24.20 -6.68 8.72
C ASP A 109 -23.84 -5.50 9.63
N LYS A 110 -24.02 -5.66 10.94
CA LYS A 110 -23.70 -4.63 11.94
C LYS A 110 -22.29 -4.74 12.51
N ASN A 111 -21.59 -5.85 12.24
CA ASN A 111 -20.30 -6.18 12.81
C ASN A 111 -19.19 -6.17 11.74
N VAL A 112 -17.96 -6.23 12.20
CA VAL A 112 -16.76 -6.34 11.37
C VAL A 112 -16.11 -7.70 11.62
N LEU A 113 -15.84 -8.44 10.54
CA LEU A 113 -15.06 -9.67 10.61
C LEU A 113 -13.59 -9.36 10.39
N LEU A 114 -12.74 -9.86 11.28
CA LEU A 114 -11.29 -9.88 11.13
C LEU A 114 -10.87 -11.30 10.78
N GLU A 115 -10.40 -11.52 9.55
CA GLU A 115 -10.06 -12.82 9.02
C GLU A 115 -8.56 -12.99 8.83
N LEU A 116 -7.98 -14.01 9.43
CA LEU A 116 -6.61 -14.45 9.22
C LEU A 116 -6.60 -15.76 8.45
N GLN A 117 -5.84 -15.83 7.36
CA GLN A 117 -5.66 -17.08 6.59
C GLN A 117 -4.27 -17.65 6.82
N ILE A 118 -4.20 -18.93 7.14
CA ILE A 118 -2.99 -19.71 7.34
C ILE A 118 -3.00 -20.88 6.36
N LYS A 119 -1.90 -21.12 5.67
CA LYS A 119 -1.77 -22.21 4.72
C LYS A 119 -1.12 -23.43 5.39
N LYS A 120 -1.76 -24.61 5.25
CA LYS A 120 -1.40 -25.87 5.90
C LYS A 120 -0.36 -26.70 5.13
N ASP A 121 0.12 -26.26 3.98
CA ASP A 121 0.89 -27.09 3.06
C ASP A 121 2.30 -27.40 3.60
N ARG A 122 2.56 -28.69 3.86
CA ARG A 122 3.84 -29.21 4.34
C ARG A 122 4.98 -29.12 3.32
N ASN A 123 4.67 -28.96 2.05
CA ASN A 123 5.66 -28.93 0.95
C ASN A 123 6.11 -27.51 0.60
N LEU A 124 5.49 -26.48 1.16
CA LEU A 124 5.97 -25.11 1.01
C LEU A 124 7.20 -24.91 1.92
N LYS A 125 8.36 -25.16 1.36
CA LYS A 125 9.61 -24.60 1.90
C LYS A 125 9.36 -23.15 2.26
N LYS A 126 9.74 -22.72 3.48
CA LYS A 126 9.68 -21.36 4.05
C LYS A 126 9.18 -20.29 3.09
N ASN A 127 8.06 -19.79 3.38
CA ASN A 127 7.07 -19.12 2.57
C ASN A 127 7.49 -17.81 1.96
N ASN A 128 7.20 -17.71 0.70
CA ASN A 128 7.39 -16.52 -0.06
C ASN A 128 6.01 -15.97 -0.45
N ARG A 129 5.30 -15.30 0.47
CA ARG A 129 4.15 -14.54 0.05
C ARG A 129 4.60 -13.39 -0.83
N ASP A 130 3.76 -12.97 -1.74
CA ASP A 130 3.99 -11.76 -2.50
C ASP A 130 3.87 -10.52 -1.61
N ILE A 131 4.63 -9.51 -1.95
CA ILE A 131 4.47 -8.17 -1.41
C ILE A 131 3.26 -7.53 -2.08
N ILE A 132 2.33 -7.03 -1.28
CA ILE A 132 1.09 -6.42 -1.78
C ILE A 132 1.27 -4.91 -1.89
N ILE A 133 1.19 -4.40 -3.11
CA ILE A 133 1.31 -2.98 -3.44
C ILE A 133 -0.07 -2.42 -3.78
N ALA A 134 -0.58 -1.51 -2.95
CA ALA A 134 -1.77 -0.75 -3.31
C ALA A 134 -1.40 0.44 -4.20
N ILE A 135 -1.99 0.50 -5.38
CA ILE A 135 -1.75 1.55 -6.38
C ILE A 135 -3.00 2.42 -6.47
N ASP A 136 -2.85 3.67 -6.08
CA ASP A 136 -3.90 4.67 -6.15
C ASP A 136 -3.68 5.58 -7.35
N ALA A 137 -4.54 5.45 -8.36
CA ALA A 137 -4.61 6.42 -9.45
C ALA A 137 -5.39 7.65 -8.98
N GLY A 138 -4.71 8.77 -8.81
CA GLY A 138 -5.32 10.01 -8.32
C GLY A 138 -6.56 10.44 -9.11
N HIS A 139 -7.53 11.09 -8.43
CA HIS A 139 -8.79 11.55 -9.03
C HIS A 139 -9.70 10.41 -9.53
N GLY A 140 -10.57 10.68 -10.51
CA GLY A 140 -11.50 9.72 -11.12
C GLY A 140 -12.96 10.16 -11.06
N GLY A 141 -13.76 9.66 -12.00
CA GLY A 141 -15.17 9.97 -12.14
C GLY A 141 -15.46 11.48 -12.23
N LYS A 142 -16.22 11.99 -11.28
CA LYS A 142 -16.59 13.43 -11.19
C LYS A 142 -15.41 14.36 -10.90
N TYR A 143 -14.25 13.83 -10.49
CA TYR A 143 -13.05 14.61 -10.17
C TYR A 143 -11.99 14.46 -11.28
N PRO A 144 -11.93 15.38 -12.24
CA PRO A 144 -10.98 15.27 -13.36
C PRO A 144 -9.52 15.49 -12.96
N GLY A 145 -9.27 16.08 -11.78
CA GLY A 145 -7.95 16.57 -11.42
C GLY A 145 -7.60 17.88 -12.11
N ALA A 146 -6.34 18.11 -12.35
CA ALA A 146 -5.87 19.23 -13.15
C ALA A 146 -6.16 18.99 -14.64
N VAL A 147 -6.32 20.09 -15.37
CA VAL A 147 -6.55 20.08 -16.83
C VAL A 147 -5.35 20.72 -17.52
N GLY A 148 -4.69 19.96 -18.33
CA GLY A 148 -3.55 20.40 -19.12
C GLY A 148 -3.92 20.86 -20.55
N PRO A 149 -2.93 21.25 -21.36
CA PRO A 149 -3.14 21.62 -22.77
C PRO A 149 -3.90 20.55 -23.54
N ASN A 150 -4.75 20.96 -24.48
CA ASN A 150 -5.61 20.08 -25.29
C ASN A 150 -6.55 19.19 -24.45
N ASN A 151 -7.03 19.70 -23.33
CA ASN A 151 -7.96 19.01 -22.41
C ASN A 151 -7.45 17.65 -21.90
N ILE A 152 -6.14 17.51 -21.71
CA ILE A 152 -5.59 16.33 -21.04
C ILE A 152 -6.04 16.39 -19.57
N LEU A 153 -6.73 15.35 -19.10
CA LEU A 153 -7.20 15.24 -17.72
C LEU A 153 -6.20 14.46 -16.87
N GLU A 154 -5.92 14.95 -15.67
CA GLU A 154 -5.04 14.27 -14.71
C GLU A 154 -5.55 12.86 -14.40
N LYS A 155 -6.85 12.69 -14.16
CA LYS A 155 -7.45 11.37 -13.85
C LYS A 155 -7.15 10.28 -14.88
N ASP A 156 -7.06 10.65 -16.17
CA ASP A 156 -6.80 9.72 -17.26
C ASP A 156 -5.31 9.35 -17.30
N VAL A 157 -4.46 10.33 -17.12
CA VAL A 157 -3.00 10.15 -17.09
C VAL A 157 -2.58 9.28 -15.91
N THR A 158 -3.09 9.57 -14.71
CA THR A 158 -2.77 8.82 -13.49
C THR A 158 -3.22 7.37 -13.59
N LEU A 159 -4.41 7.11 -14.15
CA LEU A 159 -4.92 5.77 -14.38
C LEU A 159 -4.03 4.98 -15.36
N LEU A 160 -3.57 5.62 -16.44
CA LEU A 160 -2.71 4.97 -17.41
C LEU A 160 -1.31 4.67 -16.85
N ILE A 161 -0.74 5.53 -16.00
CA ILE A 161 0.53 5.25 -15.31
C ILE A 161 0.35 4.11 -14.31
N ALA A 162 -0.73 4.15 -13.51
CA ALA A 162 -1.06 3.13 -12.54
C ALA A 162 -1.23 1.74 -13.17
N LYS A 163 -1.86 1.65 -14.34
CA LYS A 163 -2.00 0.41 -15.11
C LYS A 163 -0.67 -0.13 -15.65
N GLU A 164 0.24 0.75 -16.07
CA GLU A 164 1.59 0.30 -16.48
C GLU A 164 2.39 -0.22 -15.27
N LEU A 165 2.24 0.40 -14.09
CA LEU A 165 2.87 -0.06 -12.85
C LEU A 165 2.24 -1.40 -12.39
N GLU A 166 0.92 -1.49 -12.38
CA GLU A 166 0.18 -2.72 -12.05
C GLU A 166 0.65 -3.89 -12.91
N ARG A 167 0.71 -3.68 -14.23
CA ARG A 167 1.18 -4.69 -15.17
C ARG A 167 2.61 -5.14 -14.84
N THR A 168 3.52 -4.22 -14.55
CA THR A 168 4.91 -4.55 -14.23
C THR A 168 5.01 -5.37 -12.95
N LEU A 169 4.27 -4.98 -11.90
CA LEU A 169 4.24 -5.71 -10.63
C LEU A 169 3.61 -7.10 -10.76
N ARG A 170 2.46 -7.20 -11.43
CA ARG A 170 1.74 -8.47 -11.63
C ARG A 170 2.60 -9.50 -12.37
N ASP A 171 3.32 -9.05 -13.40
CA ASP A 171 4.15 -9.91 -14.23
C ASP A 171 5.53 -10.19 -13.58
N THR A 172 5.79 -9.65 -12.38
CA THR A 172 7.04 -9.83 -11.63
C THR A 172 6.79 -10.70 -10.40
N LYS A 173 7.54 -11.79 -10.27
CA LYS A 173 7.42 -12.72 -9.14
C LYS A 173 7.74 -12.02 -7.82
N GLY A 174 6.96 -12.34 -6.80
CA GLY A 174 7.12 -11.79 -5.45
C GLY A 174 6.32 -10.51 -5.21
N TYR A 175 5.55 -10.04 -6.20
CA TYR A 175 4.68 -8.88 -6.07
C TYR A 175 3.24 -9.18 -6.46
N GLN A 176 2.32 -8.57 -5.74
CA GLN A 176 0.91 -8.50 -6.04
C GLN A 176 0.48 -7.04 -6.08
N ALA A 177 -0.09 -6.60 -7.20
CA ALA A 177 -0.66 -5.27 -7.31
C ALA A 177 -2.15 -5.27 -6.98
N VAL A 178 -2.60 -4.24 -6.25
CA VAL A 178 -4.00 -3.98 -5.96
C VAL A 178 -4.31 -2.56 -6.40
N MET A 179 -5.09 -2.43 -7.47
CA MET A 179 -5.56 -1.15 -7.96
C MET A 179 -6.68 -0.63 -7.06
N ILE A 180 -6.57 0.61 -6.56
CA ILE A 180 -7.65 1.26 -5.81
C ILE A 180 -8.83 1.58 -6.73
N ARG A 181 -8.54 2.00 -7.96
CA ARG A 181 -9.51 2.05 -9.08
C ARG A 181 -8.85 1.55 -10.35
N ASP A 182 -9.57 0.82 -11.15
CA ASP A 182 -9.11 0.30 -12.44
C ASP A 182 -9.84 0.92 -13.64
N ASN A 183 -10.83 1.76 -13.36
CA ASN A 183 -11.63 2.49 -14.35
C ASN A 183 -11.83 3.97 -13.96
N ASP A 184 -12.65 4.73 -14.72
CA ASP A 184 -12.99 6.14 -14.44
C ASP A 184 -14.15 6.23 -13.44
N GLU A 185 -13.90 5.93 -12.18
CA GLU A 185 -14.87 5.97 -11.10
C GLU A 185 -14.49 6.96 -10.00
N THR A 186 -15.46 7.37 -9.21
CA THR A 186 -15.26 8.28 -8.08
C THR A 186 -15.07 7.46 -6.81
N ILE A 187 -13.88 7.58 -6.20
CA ILE A 187 -13.56 6.98 -4.89
C ILE A 187 -13.15 8.11 -3.95
N SER A 188 -13.76 8.18 -2.78
CA SER A 188 -13.40 9.19 -1.78
C SER A 188 -11.99 8.97 -1.21
N LEU A 189 -11.36 10.01 -0.67
CA LEU A 189 -10.00 9.91 -0.14
C LEU A 189 -9.91 8.93 1.03
N ASN A 190 -10.93 8.85 1.88
CA ASN A 190 -10.96 7.88 2.98
C ASN A 190 -11.09 6.44 2.48
N GLU A 191 -11.94 6.20 1.48
CA GLU A 191 -12.10 4.85 0.90
C GLU A 191 -10.81 4.34 0.28
N ARG A 192 -9.94 5.21 -0.29
CA ARG A 192 -8.69 4.80 -0.94
C ARG A 192 -7.75 4.08 0.02
N TYR A 193 -7.40 4.68 1.13
CA TYR A 193 -6.49 4.01 2.09
C TYR A 193 -7.19 2.88 2.87
N GLN A 194 -8.52 2.98 3.10
CA GLN A 194 -9.28 1.86 3.68
C GLN A 194 -9.30 0.64 2.75
N TYR A 195 -9.40 0.86 1.45
CA TYR A 195 -9.30 -0.22 0.47
C TYR A 195 -7.91 -0.88 0.50
N ALA A 196 -6.85 -0.08 0.54
CA ALA A 196 -5.48 -0.59 0.69
C ALA A 196 -5.32 -1.42 1.97
N ARG A 197 -5.88 -0.94 3.10
CA ARG A 197 -5.86 -1.66 4.37
C ARG A 197 -6.62 -2.99 4.28
N LYS A 198 -7.84 -2.99 3.74
CA LYS A 198 -8.65 -4.21 3.55
C LYS A 198 -7.93 -5.24 2.66
N SER A 199 -7.18 -4.79 1.69
CA SER A 199 -6.39 -5.65 0.81
C SER A 199 -5.11 -6.18 1.45
N GLY A 200 -4.79 -5.78 2.67
CA GLY A 200 -3.56 -6.17 3.37
C GLY A 200 -2.29 -5.61 2.72
N ALA A 201 -2.36 -4.44 2.10
CA ALA A 201 -1.24 -3.83 1.40
C ALA A 201 -0.03 -3.61 2.31
N ASP A 202 1.16 -3.90 1.79
CA ASP A 202 2.44 -3.66 2.46
C ASP A 202 2.91 -2.21 2.30
N ILE A 203 2.59 -1.60 1.17
CA ILE A 203 2.79 -0.17 0.88
C ILE A 203 1.64 0.39 0.04
N PHE A 204 1.49 1.71 0.10
CA PHE A 204 0.51 2.48 -0.68
C PHE A 204 1.23 3.53 -1.53
N VAL A 205 0.96 3.52 -2.84
CA VAL A 205 1.54 4.44 -3.82
C VAL A 205 0.44 5.19 -4.54
N SER A 206 0.29 6.48 -4.26
CA SER A 206 -0.64 7.36 -4.95
C SER A 206 0.07 8.07 -6.11
N ILE A 207 -0.50 8.00 -7.30
CA ILE A 207 0.06 8.56 -8.53
C ILE A 207 -0.77 9.77 -8.96
N HIS A 208 -0.09 10.89 -9.10
CA HIS A 208 -0.63 12.18 -9.49
C HIS A 208 0.14 12.84 -10.64
N ALA A 209 -0.44 13.86 -11.22
CA ALA A 209 0.16 14.74 -12.23
C ALA A 209 -0.52 16.12 -12.16
N ASP A 210 -0.47 16.73 -10.99
CA ASP A 210 -1.28 17.92 -10.67
C ASP A 210 -0.92 19.13 -11.54
N GLY A 211 -1.69 20.17 -11.42
CA GLY A 211 -1.48 21.44 -12.10
C GLY A 211 -1.05 22.54 -11.15
N PHE A 212 -0.20 23.41 -11.64
CA PHE A 212 0.16 24.63 -10.95
C PHE A 212 -0.21 25.87 -11.75
N ARG A 213 -0.43 27.01 -11.06
CA ARG A 213 -0.84 28.26 -11.70
C ARG A 213 0.18 28.78 -12.72
N LEU A 214 1.46 28.57 -12.46
CA LEU A 214 2.54 28.94 -13.34
C LEU A 214 2.90 27.76 -14.23
N GLU A 215 2.70 27.87 -15.52
CA GLU A 215 3.04 26.82 -16.50
C GLU A 215 4.55 26.48 -16.57
N SER A 216 5.40 27.36 -16.03
CA SER A 216 6.85 27.10 -15.93
C SER A 216 7.21 26.05 -14.86
N VAL A 217 6.29 25.76 -13.93
CA VAL A 217 6.51 24.71 -12.91
C VAL A 217 6.39 23.36 -13.59
N LYS A 218 7.45 22.56 -13.49
CA LYS A 218 7.55 21.25 -14.14
C LYS A 218 8.39 20.26 -13.35
N GLY A 219 8.28 19.00 -13.71
CA GLY A 219 9.07 17.91 -13.20
C GLY A 219 8.39 17.11 -12.08
N ALA A 220 8.93 15.94 -11.84
CA ALA A 220 8.43 15.01 -10.85
C ALA A 220 8.87 15.36 -9.41
N SER A 221 8.04 14.97 -8.45
CA SER A 221 8.30 15.07 -7.01
C SER A 221 7.73 13.87 -6.29
N VAL A 222 8.25 13.59 -5.10
CA VAL A 222 7.70 12.55 -4.21
C VAL A 222 7.37 13.18 -2.87
N PHE A 223 6.18 12.87 -2.38
CA PHE A 223 5.66 13.40 -1.12
C PHE A 223 5.35 12.26 -0.15
N ILE A 224 5.58 12.55 1.13
CA ILE A 224 5.07 11.76 2.26
C ILE A 224 4.18 12.64 3.13
N TRP A 225 3.39 11.98 3.98
CA TRP A 225 2.48 12.71 4.84
C TRP A 225 3.20 13.45 5.99
N SER A 226 2.76 14.67 6.26
CA SER A 226 3.06 15.46 7.45
C SER A 226 1.97 16.50 7.66
N ASP A 227 1.70 16.89 8.90
CA ASP A 227 0.79 18.02 9.21
C ASP A 227 1.32 19.33 8.63
N GLU A 228 2.65 19.49 8.55
CA GLU A 228 3.31 20.67 8.01
C GLU A 228 3.86 20.42 6.62
N ALA A 229 3.67 21.39 5.74
CA ALA A 229 4.19 21.34 4.38
C ALA A 229 5.64 21.83 4.33
N SER A 230 6.51 21.12 3.61
CA SER A 230 7.94 21.46 3.47
C SER A 230 8.20 22.60 2.48
N SER A 231 7.21 22.97 1.67
CA SER A 231 7.34 24.05 0.67
C SER A 231 5.99 24.68 0.32
N THR A 232 6.02 25.90 -0.22
CA THR A 232 4.81 26.59 -0.70
C THR A 232 4.03 25.78 -1.74
N ILE A 233 4.73 25.04 -2.61
CA ILE A 233 4.07 24.17 -3.59
C ILE A 233 3.40 23.00 -2.88
N ALA A 234 4.10 22.33 -1.95
CA ALA A 234 3.53 21.26 -1.14
C ALA A 234 2.27 21.73 -0.38
N MET A 235 2.32 22.91 0.23
CA MET A 235 1.18 23.54 0.91
C MET A 235 0.01 23.76 -0.06
N ASN A 236 0.24 24.38 -1.22
CA ASN A 236 -0.81 24.65 -2.20
C ASN A 236 -1.46 23.36 -2.74
N LEU A 237 -0.68 22.32 -2.99
CA LEU A 237 -1.19 21.02 -3.46
C LEU A 237 -2.05 20.34 -2.38
N SER A 238 -1.60 20.32 -1.14
CA SER A 238 -2.35 19.72 -0.04
C SER A 238 -3.63 20.50 0.32
N GLU A 239 -3.59 21.84 0.29
CA GLU A 239 -4.79 22.67 0.48
C GLU A 239 -5.84 22.45 -0.62
N LYS A 240 -5.40 22.26 -1.85
CA LYS A 240 -6.27 21.95 -2.97
C LYS A 240 -7.00 20.61 -2.75
N GLN A 241 -6.31 19.62 -2.21
CA GLN A 241 -6.91 18.37 -1.78
C GLN A 241 -7.91 18.59 -0.62
N ARG A 242 -7.54 19.35 0.41
CA ARG A 242 -8.41 19.66 1.56
C ARG A 242 -9.74 20.30 1.15
N LYS A 243 -9.73 21.28 0.25
CA LYS A 243 -10.96 21.94 -0.25
C LYS A 243 -11.92 20.94 -0.93
N ARG A 244 -11.38 19.91 -1.60
CA ARG A 244 -12.19 18.84 -2.20
C ARG A 244 -12.84 17.96 -1.13
N ILE A 245 -12.12 17.69 -0.03
CA ILE A 245 -12.61 16.86 1.08
C ILE A 245 -13.79 17.53 1.81
N GLN A 246 -13.78 18.84 1.98
CA GLN A 246 -14.91 19.54 2.62
C GLN A 246 -16.24 19.28 1.90
N ALA A 247 -16.20 18.98 0.60
CA ALA A 247 -17.38 18.56 -0.16
C ALA A 247 -17.79 17.11 0.13
N ASP A 248 -16.83 16.23 0.51
CA ASP A 248 -17.06 14.80 0.74
C ASP A 248 -17.30 14.45 2.22
N ILE A 249 -16.92 15.32 3.18
CA ILE A 249 -17.12 15.13 4.64
C ILE A 249 -18.61 14.90 5.01
N LYS A 250 -19.54 15.46 4.25
CA LYS A 250 -20.97 15.24 4.46
C LYS A 250 -21.42 13.78 4.32
N ASN A 251 -20.57 12.91 3.78
CA ASN A 251 -20.87 11.51 3.48
C ASN A 251 -20.03 10.52 4.30
N LEU A 252 -19.28 10.98 5.33
CA LEU A 252 -18.51 10.09 6.20
C LEU A 252 -19.47 9.20 7.01
N LYS A 253 -19.23 7.91 6.98
CA LYS A 253 -19.96 6.95 7.80
C LYS A 253 -19.44 7.03 9.25
N PRO A 254 -20.32 6.89 10.26
CA PRO A 254 -19.95 6.97 11.70
C PRO A 254 -18.92 5.94 12.16
N ASN A 255 -18.62 4.93 11.36
CA ASN A 255 -17.74 3.80 11.69
C ASN A 255 -16.37 3.84 11.01
N ASP A 256 -15.97 4.98 10.44
CA ASP A 256 -14.63 5.10 9.88
C ASP A 256 -13.59 5.15 11.00
N PHE A 257 -12.49 4.41 10.81
CA PHE A 257 -11.36 4.40 11.74
C PHE A 257 -10.79 5.81 11.91
N ASP A 258 -10.68 6.27 13.15
CA ASP A 258 -10.11 7.59 13.47
C ASP A 258 -8.58 7.52 13.47
N GLU A 259 -7.98 7.89 12.35
CA GLU A 259 -6.52 7.90 12.17
C GLU A 259 -5.83 8.92 13.10
N ASP A 260 -6.47 10.04 13.44
CA ASP A 260 -5.88 11.05 14.31
C ASP A 260 -5.84 10.58 15.77
N ALA A 261 -6.93 9.96 16.24
CA ALA A 261 -6.96 9.35 17.56
C ALA A 261 -5.95 8.19 17.65
N ALA A 262 -5.88 7.35 16.61
CA ALA A 262 -4.95 6.24 16.56
C ALA A 262 -3.48 6.69 16.55
N ARG A 263 -3.14 7.76 15.82
CA ARG A 263 -1.80 8.35 15.80
C ARG A 263 -1.37 8.83 17.19
N ASN A 264 -2.25 9.53 17.87
CA ASN A 264 -1.96 10.05 19.22
C ASN A 264 -1.76 8.93 20.24
N LYS A 265 -2.48 7.82 20.06
CA LYS A 265 -2.41 6.66 20.95
C LYS A 265 -1.21 5.75 20.66
N TYR A 266 -0.75 5.69 19.40
CA TYR A 266 0.32 4.78 18.93
C TYR A 266 1.39 5.54 18.13
N PRO A 267 2.11 6.50 18.75
CA PRO A 267 3.08 7.34 18.06
C PRO A 267 4.22 6.53 17.43
N GLU A 268 4.67 5.45 18.07
CA GLU A 268 5.77 4.60 17.57
C GLU A 268 5.43 3.94 16.22
N ILE A 269 4.19 3.45 16.08
CA ILE A 269 3.73 2.84 14.83
C ILE A 269 3.72 3.89 13.72
N TYR A 270 3.22 5.06 14.06
CA TYR A 270 3.16 6.17 13.14
C TYR A 270 4.55 6.66 12.73
N GLU A 271 5.48 6.84 13.67
CA GLU A 271 6.87 7.22 13.38
C GLU A 271 7.57 6.20 12.49
N ASN A 272 7.39 4.91 12.78
CA ASN A 272 7.92 3.84 11.93
C ASN A 272 7.36 3.91 10.50
N LYS A 273 6.05 4.13 10.36
CA LYS A 273 5.40 4.33 9.06
C LYS A 273 6.01 5.52 8.29
N ILE A 274 6.23 6.67 8.96
CA ILE A 274 6.83 7.85 8.35
C ILE A 274 8.26 7.56 7.91
N ASN A 275 9.06 6.92 8.75
CA ASN A 275 10.43 6.54 8.42
C ASN A 275 10.48 5.61 7.21
N GLN A 276 9.64 4.58 7.16
CA GLN A 276 9.55 3.67 6.03
C GLN A 276 9.04 4.37 4.77
N SER A 277 8.07 5.29 4.89
CA SER A 277 7.61 6.11 3.77
C SER A 277 8.72 6.99 3.20
N LYS A 278 9.59 7.54 4.06
CA LYS A 278 10.74 8.35 3.66
C LYS A 278 11.77 7.52 2.88
N ILE A 279 12.10 6.32 3.36
CA ILE A 279 13.01 5.41 2.65
C ILE A 279 12.41 5.05 1.28
N LEU A 280 11.14 4.61 1.23
CA LEU A 280 10.44 4.27 0.00
C LEU A 280 10.43 5.45 -0.98
N GLY A 281 10.04 6.64 -0.51
CA GLY A 281 10.00 7.84 -1.32
C GLY A 281 11.37 8.23 -1.87
N THR A 282 12.43 8.08 -1.08
CA THR A 282 13.81 8.35 -1.51
C THR A 282 14.24 7.39 -2.62
N LYS A 283 13.99 6.08 -2.47
CA LYS A 283 14.33 5.09 -3.51
C LYS A 283 13.60 5.38 -4.83
N ILE A 284 12.33 5.76 -4.77
CA ILE A 284 11.57 6.11 -5.98
C ILE A 284 12.09 7.41 -6.60
N LEU A 285 12.35 8.43 -5.79
CA LEU A 285 12.89 9.71 -6.27
C LEU A 285 14.26 9.52 -6.94
N ASP A 286 15.10 8.64 -6.40
CA ASP A 286 16.42 8.36 -6.99
C ASP A 286 16.29 7.66 -8.35
N GLN A 287 15.31 6.77 -8.53
CA GLN A 287 15.03 6.18 -9.84
C GLN A 287 14.45 7.20 -10.84
N LEU A 288 13.60 8.12 -10.37
CA LEU A 288 13.09 9.22 -11.19
C LEU A 288 14.22 10.15 -11.65
N LYS A 289 15.23 10.41 -10.81
CA LYS A 289 16.44 11.20 -11.18
C LYS A 289 17.29 10.51 -12.24
N ARG A 290 17.35 9.18 -12.24
CA ARG A 290 18.10 8.39 -13.23
C ARG A 290 17.42 8.36 -14.60
N ASP A 291 16.11 8.63 -14.67
CA ASP A 291 15.40 8.72 -15.96
C ASP A 291 15.76 10.03 -16.70
N PRO A 292 16.45 9.96 -17.87
CA PRO A 292 16.90 11.14 -18.58
C PRO A 292 15.76 12.00 -19.15
N TYR A 293 14.57 11.43 -19.27
CA TYR A 293 13.39 12.11 -19.82
C TYR A 293 12.50 12.75 -18.76
N THR A 294 12.71 12.41 -17.48
CA THR A 294 11.95 12.98 -16.37
C THR A 294 12.72 14.09 -15.70
N LYS A 295 12.21 15.32 -15.81
CA LYS A 295 12.75 16.44 -15.03
C LYS A 295 12.32 16.24 -13.58
N ILE A 296 13.18 16.66 -12.65
CA ILE A 296 12.91 16.59 -11.21
C ILE A 296 12.60 18.00 -10.70
N HIS A 297 11.42 18.15 -10.11
CA HIS A 297 11.02 19.42 -9.51
C HIS A 297 11.68 19.62 -8.13
N LYS A 298 11.66 18.59 -7.29
CA LYS A 298 12.25 18.61 -5.96
C LYS A 298 13.28 17.50 -5.78
N LYS A 299 14.49 17.88 -5.36
CA LYS A 299 15.62 16.96 -5.21
C LYS A 299 15.50 16.01 -4.02
N ASN A 300 14.66 16.35 -3.04
CA ASN A 300 14.40 15.57 -1.84
C ASN A 300 12.92 15.22 -1.76
N VAL A 301 12.61 14.20 -0.95
CA VAL A 301 11.23 13.86 -0.60
C VAL A 301 10.63 15.05 0.16
N GLU A 302 9.46 15.50 -0.27
CA GLU A 302 8.71 16.61 0.30
C GLU A 302 7.67 16.10 1.30
N TYR A 303 7.22 17.01 2.15
CA TYR A 303 6.21 16.74 3.19
C TYR A 303 4.98 17.58 2.93
N ALA A 304 3.79 17.00 3.07
CA ALA A 304 2.54 17.73 2.99
C ALA A 304 1.37 16.96 3.61
N ASP A 305 0.33 17.67 4.02
CA ASP A 305 -0.89 17.08 4.56
C ASP A 305 -1.78 16.53 3.42
N PHE A 306 -1.29 15.50 2.76
CA PHE A 306 -2.07 14.72 1.80
C PHE A 306 -2.90 13.68 2.53
N ARG A 307 -4.20 13.93 2.66
CA ARG A 307 -5.09 13.06 3.44
C ARG A 307 -5.11 11.61 2.96
N VAL A 308 -4.92 11.37 1.67
CA VAL A 308 -4.83 10.01 1.11
C VAL A 308 -3.68 9.19 1.69
N LEU A 309 -2.65 9.86 2.25
CA LEU A 309 -1.48 9.23 2.85
C LEU A 309 -1.60 9.05 4.38
N LYS A 310 -2.76 9.31 4.97
CA LYS A 310 -2.93 9.45 6.41
C LYS A 310 -3.04 8.12 7.18
N SER A 311 -3.01 6.96 6.50
CA SER A 311 -2.93 5.66 7.18
C SER A 311 -1.78 5.64 8.19
N ILE A 312 -2.00 5.12 9.39
CA ILE A 312 -0.98 5.12 10.46
C ILE A 312 0.01 3.96 10.32
N ASP A 313 -0.34 2.91 9.59
CA ASP A 313 0.34 1.61 9.58
C ASP A 313 0.96 1.23 8.24
N ILE A 314 0.47 1.79 7.13
CA ILE A 314 0.94 1.45 5.79
C ILE A 314 1.91 2.54 5.31
N PRO A 315 3.19 2.22 5.06
CA PRO A 315 4.11 3.16 4.41
C PRO A 315 3.50 3.68 3.11
N SER A 316 3.36 5.00 2.99
CA SER A 316 2.55 5.63 1.95
C SER A 316 3.29 6.81 1.34
N ILE A 317 3.24 6.90 0.02
CA ILE A 317 3.82 8.00 -0.75
C ILE A 317 2.85 8.51 -1.81
N LEU A 318 3.06 9.76 -2.22
CA LEU A 318 2.42 10.34 -3.40
C LEU A 318 3.52 10.75 -4.39
N VAL A 319 3.40 10.28 -5.61
CA VAL A 319 4.29 10.59 -6.72
C VAL A 319 3.60 11.59 -7.65
N GLU A 320 4.08 12.83 -7.66
CA GLU A 320 3.76 13.76 -8.74
C GLU A 320 4.64 13.41 -9.94
N SER A 321 4.00 12.86 -10.97
CA SER A 321 4.70 12.39 -12.18
C SER A 321 5.20 13.55 -13.06
N GLY A 322 4.80 14.77 -12.76
CA GLY A 322 5.04 16.03 -13.43
C GLY A 322 3.83 16.94 -13.26
N PHE A 323 3.88 18.15 -13.81
CA PHE A 323 2.76 19.08 -13.77
C PHE A 323 2.04 19.09 -15.12
N ILE A 324 0.78 18.60 -15.14
CA ILE A 324 0.03 18.45 -16.39
C ILE A 324 -0.29 19.79 -17.06
N THR A 325 -0.23 20.91 -16.31
CA THR A 325 -0.36 22.28 -16.85
C THR A 325 0.88 22.78 -17.57
N ASN A 326 2.04 22.12 -17.35
CA ASN A 326 3.27 22.41 -18.10
C ASN A 326 3.25 21.68 -19.45
N PRO A 327 3.48 22.36 -20.60
CA PRO A 327 3.41 21.73 -21.92
C PRO A 327 4.39 20.59 -22.16
N GLU A 328 5.60 20.66 -21.59
CA GLU A 328 6.63 19.60 -21.73
C GLU A 328 6.21 18.35 -20.96
N ASP A 329 5.78 18.51 -19.69
CA ASP A 329 5.30 17.41 -18.86
C ASP A 329 4.01 16.80 -19.44
N ALA A 330 3.05 17.64 -19.88
CA ALA A 330 1.83 17.18 -20.53
C ALA A 330 2.12 16.34 -21.77
N LYS A 331 3.05 16.79 -22.64
CA LYS A 331 3.46 16.05 -23.84
C LYS A 331 4.08 14.70 -23.46
N ARG A 332 4.97 14.68 -22.45
CA ARG A 332 5.62 13.47 -21.96
C ARG A 332 4.61 12.49 -21.38
N LEU A 333 3.72 12.96 -20.50
CA LEU A 333 2.73 12.13 -19.81
C LEU A 333 1.59 11.64 -20.72
N LYS A 334 1.26 12.40 -21.78
CA LYS A 334 0.36 11.93 -22.84
C LYS A 334 0.93 10.74 -23.61
N GLY A 335 2.26 10.70 -23.80
CA GLY A 335 2.96 9.65 -24.52
C GLY A 335 3.06 8.34 -23.70
N LYS A 336 2.88 7.18 -24.37
CA LYS A 336 3.01 5.85 -23.73
C LYS A 336 4.40 5.66 -23.13
N ALA A 337 5.47 6.10 -23.85
CA ALA A 337 6.84 6.01 -23.40
C ALA A 337 7.04 6.75 -22.06
N GLY A 338 6.59 8.01 -21.94
CA GLY A 338 6.74 8.79 -20.73
C GLY A 338 6.02 8.14 -19.52
N ARG A 339 4.82 7.59 -19.74
CA ARG A 339 4.09 6.87 -18.66
C ARG A 339 4.80 5.61 -18.23
N ARG A 340 5.32 4.82 -19.17
CA ARG A 340 6.13 3.62 -18.90
C ARG A 340 7.39 3.95 -18.10
N MET A 341 8.05 5.07 -18.42
CA MET A 341 9.26 5.50 -17.69
C MET A 341 8.96 5.87 -16.24
N ILE A 342 7.83 6.58 -15.97
CA ILE A 342 7.40 6.85 -14.61
C ILE A 342 7.07 5.54 -13.88
N ALA A 343 6.26 4.66 -14.48
CA ALA A 343 5.89 3.38 -13.89
C ALA A 343 7.13 2.52 -13.57
N ARG A 344 8.11 2.48 -14.48
CA ARG A 344 9.41 1.82 -14.26
C ARG A 344 10.15 2.39 -13.07
N SER A 345 10.31 3.72 -13.01
CA SER A 345 11.03 4.37 -11.92
C SER A 345 10.36 4.09 -10.57
N VAL A 346 9.03 4.10 -10.52
CA VAL A 346 8.27 3.73 -9.32
C VAL A 346 8.51 2.26 -8.97
N PHE A 347 8.41 1.34 -9.93
CA PHE A 347 8.67 -0.09 -9.72
C PHE A 347 10.08 -0.36 -9.18
N LEU A 348 11.11 0.17 -9.83
CA LEU A 348 12.50 -0.02 -9.41
C LEU A 348 12.75 0.58 -8.02
N GLY A 349 12.15 1.73 -7.71
CA GLY A 349 12.21 2.32 -6.39
C GLY A 349 11.55 1.43 -5.32
N ILE A 350 10.41 0.83 -5.62
CA ILE A 350 9.73 -0.17 -4.74
C ILE A 350 10.63 -1.38 -4.55
N HIS A 351 11.19 -1.92 -5.63
CA HIS A 351 12.09 -3.08 -5.58
C HIS A 351 13.31 -2.78 -4.69
N ASN A 352 13.99 -1.67 -4.89
CA ASN A 352 15.14 -1.25 -4.09
C ASN A 352 14.78 -0.96 -2.63
N TYR A 353 13.56 -0.49 -2.36
CA TYR A 353 13.07 -0.35 -1.00
C TYR A 353 12.98 -1.71 -0.30
N PHE A 354 12.40 -2.73 -0.94
CA PHE A 354 12.28 -4.05 -0.32
C PHE A 354 13.59 -4.85 -0.29
N LYS A 355 14.59 -4.50 -1.10
CA LYS A 355 15.97 -4.97 -0.92
C LYS A 355 16.58 -4.45 0.39
N GLU A 356 16.32 -3.19 0.75
CA GLU A 356 16.85 -2.58 1.98
C GLU A 356 16.01 -2.89 3.22
N VAL A 357 14.69 -2.96 3.05
CA VAL A 357 13.72 -3.21 4.13
C VAL A 357 12.90 -4.46 3.79
N PRO A 358 13.51 -5.65 3.82
CA PRO A 358 12.83 -6.87 3.44
C PRO A 358 11.66 -7.16 4.38
N LYS A 359 10.54 -7.59 3.81
CA LYS A 359 9.37 -8.02 4.58
C LYS A 359 9.52 -9.49 4.97
N PRO A 360 9.35 -9.82 6.27
CA PRO A 360 9.38 -11.20 6.71
C PRO A 360 8.37 -12.09 5.96
N ASN A 361 8.77 -13.33 5.70
CA ASN A 361 7.96 -14.33 5.00
C ASN A 361 7.53 -13.93 3.58
N THR A 362 8.29 -13.08 2.90
CA THR A 362 8.06 -12.74 1.49
C THR A 362 9.13 -13.37 0.60
N PHE A 363 8.83 -13.42 -0.71
CA PHE A 363 9.82 -13.83 -1.70
C PHE A 363 11.08 -12.96 -1.64
N MET A 364 10.91 -11.65 -1.44
CA MET A 364 11.99 -10.66 -1.38
C MET A 364 12.89 -10.78 -0.14
N GLU A 365 12.43 -11.46 0.93
CA GLU A 365 13.28 -11.72 2.10
C GLU A 365 14.45 -12.67 1.80
N LYS A 366 14.26 -13.56 0.83
CA LYS A 366 15.21 -14.65 0.55
C LYS A 366 16.09 -14.41 -0.65
N ASP A 367 15.59 -13.72 -1.63
CA ASP A 367 16.30 -13.46 -2.89
C ASP A 367 16.01 -12.06 -3.40
N PRO A 368 16.56 -11.05 -2.76
CA PRO A 368 16.38 -9.66 -3.18
C PRO A 368 17.27 -9.29 -4.37
N GLY A 369 18.14 -10.20 -4.84
CA GLY A 369 19.17 -9.88 -5.82
C GLY A 369 18.63 -9.64 -7.23
N TYR A 370 17.57 -10.33 -7.61
CA TYR A 370 17.08 -10.36 -8.98
C TYR A 370 15.63 -9.96 -9.11
N VAL A 371 15.29 -9.30 -10.22
CA VAL A 371 13.91 -9.15 -10.67
C VAL A 371 13.56 -10.40 -11.50
N MET A 372 12.64 -11.22 -11.03
CA MET A 372 12.17 -12.39 -11.74
C MET A 372 10.88 -12.05 -12.50
N TYR A 373 10.99 -11.96 -13.82
CA TYR A 373 9.89 -11.61 -14.71
C TYR A 373 9.39 -12.82 -15.48
N GLU A 374 8.08 -13.05 -15.43
CA GLU A 374 7.42 -14.11 -16.22
C GLU A 374 7.05 -13.55 -17.60
N ILE A 375 7.65 -14.12 -18.65
CA ILE A 375 7.42 -13.70 -20.03
C ILE A 375 5.98 -13.93 -20.44
N GLN A 376 5.35 -12.88 -20.93
CA GLN A 376 4.00 -12.89 -21.43
C GLN A 376 3.97 -13.09 -22.96
N LYS A 377 2.86 -13.61 -23.49
CA LYS A 377 2.67 -13.77 -24.93
C LYS A 377 2.80 -12.40 -25.63
N GLY A 378 3.72 -12.31 -26.58
CA GLY A 378 3.97 -11.10 -27.36
C GLY A 378 5.06 -10.19 -26.79
N ASP A 379 5.70 -10.57 -25.68
CA ASP A 379 6.86 -9.84 -25.19
C ASP A 379 8.07 -10.00 -26.13
N VAL A 380 8.86 -8.94 -26.22
CA VAL A 380 10.16 -8.93 -26.89
C VAL A 380 11.24 -8.44 -25.92
N VAL A 381 12.43 -9.00 -26.03
CA VAL A 381 13.54 -8.72 -25.06
C VAL A 381 13.82 -7.23 -24.93
N SER A 382 13.76 -6.47 -26.02
CA SER A 382 13.99 -5.03 -26.00
C SER A 382 12.92 -4.25 -25.21
N GLU A 383 11.65 -4.69 -25.22
CA GLU A 383 10.59 -4.07 -24.41
C GLU A 383 10.74 -4.43 -22.93
N ILE A 384 11.17 -5.66 -22.63
CA ILE A 384 11.51 -6.10 -21.28
C ILE A 384 12.68 -5.29 -20.74
N ALA A 385 13.73 -5.12 -21.52
CA ALA A 385 14.90 -4.31 -21.18
C ALA A 385 14.50 -2.86 -20.82
N ILE A 386 13.67 -2.24 -21.66
CA ILE A 386 13.13 -0.90 -21.38
C ILE A 386 12.29 -0.90 -20.09
N ARG A 387 11.48 -1.93 -19.83
CA ARG A 387 10.62 -2.02 -18.65
C ARG A 387 11.40 -2.07 -17.35
N PHE A 388 12.52 -2.79 -17.32
CA PHE A 388 13.33 -2.99 -16.12
C PHE A 388 14.59 -2.10 -16.07
N GLY A 389 14.84 -1.29 -17.09
CA GLY A 389 15.96 -0.34 -17.09
C GLY A 389 17.32 -0.99 -17.28
N VAL A 390 17.36 -2.11 -17.94
CA VAL A 390 18.55 -2.90 -18.27
C VAL A 390 18.74 -2.93 -19.78
N THR A 391 19.90 -3.37 -20.25
CA THR A 391 20.18 -3.60 -21.66
C THR A 391 19.72 -4.99 -22.11
N VAL A 392 19.54 -5.17 -23.40
CA VAL A 392 19.27 -6.51 -23.98
C VAL A 392 20.44 -7.46 -23.71
N GLU A 393 21.67 -6.94 -23.71
CA GLU A 393 22.88 -7.69 -23.44
C GLU A 393 22.91 -8.21 -22.00
N GLU A 394 22.61 -7.37 -21.02
CA GLU A 394 22.49 -7.78 -19.60
C GLU A 394 21.43 -8.89 -19.39
N ILE A 395 20.27 -8.79 -20.05
CA ILE A 395 19.27 -9.86 -20.02
C ILE A 395 19.82 -11.16 -20.61
N ASN A 396 20.47 -11.07 -21.77
CA ASN A 396 21.02 -12.25 -22.44
C ASN A 396 22.11 -12.93 -21.60
N ASP A 397 23.00 -12.15 -21.01
CA ASP A 397 24.13 -12.64 -20.21
C ASP A 397 23.62 -13.28 -18.90
N THR A 398 22.79 -12.57 -18.15
CA THR A 398 22.23 -13.08 -16.88
C THR A 398 21.45 -14.37 -17.07
N ASN A 399 20.74 -14.53 -18.20
CA ASN A 399 19.92 -15.70 -18.49
C ASN A 399 20.57 -16.70 -19.47
N GLN A 400 21.80 -16.49 -19.88
CA GLN A 400 22.57 -17.35 -20.81
C GLN A 400 21.81 -17.65 -22.11
N LEU A 401 21.12 -16.63 -22.65
CA LEU A 401 20.22 -16.82 -23.78
C LEU A 401 20.95 -17.06 -25.12
N ASN A 402 22.21 -16.65 -25.25
CA ASN A 402 23.01 -16.84 -26.47
C ASN A 402 22.24 -16.45 -27.75
N ASN A 403 21.54 -15.32 -27.73
CA ASN A 403 20.67 -14.86 -28.82
C ASN A 403 19.50 -15.79 -29.16
N LYS A 404 19.08 -16.66 -28.27
CA LYS A 404 17.88 -17.51 -28.46
C LYS A 404 16.62 -16.69 -28.28
N SER A 405 15.58 -17.09 -29.00
CA SER A 405 14.24 -16.51 -28.81
C SER A 405 13.72 -16.78 -27.41
N ILE A 406 13.03 -15.79 -26.83
CA ILE A 406 12.31 -15.94 -25.56
C ILE A 406 10.94 -16.53 -25.81
N TYR A 407 10.48 -17.34 -24.86
CA TYR A 407 9.17 -18.01 -24.95
C TYR A 407 8.36 -17.70 -23.68
N PRO A 408 7.01 -17.62 -23.80
CA PRO A 408 6.14 -17.46 -22.65
C PRO A 408 6.34 -18.57 -21.61
N CYS A 409 6.11 -18.24 -20.33
CA CYS A 409 6.25 -19.13 -19.18
C CYS A 409 7.70 -19.49 -18.80
N LEU A 410 8.71 -18.88 -19.41
CA LEU A 410 10.07 -18.96 -18.92
C LEU A 410 10.34 -17.81 -17.93
N LEU A 411 10.95 -18.16 -16.82
CA LEU A 411 11.34 -17.20 -15.78
C LEU A 411 12.74 -16.69 -16.11
N TYR A 412 12.87 -15.38 -16.29
CA TYR A 412 14.15 -14.73 -16.52
C TYR A 412 14.51 -13.84 -15.34
N THR A 413 15.79 -13.83 -15.02
CA THR A 413 16.37 -12.96 -14.00
C THR A 413 17.07 -11.79 -14.66
N SER A 414 16.94 -10.58 -14.10
CA SER A 414 17.78 -9.45 -14.42
C SER A 414 18.38 -8.90 -13.14
N ASP A 415 19.67 -8.59 -13.15
CA ASP A 415 20.24 -7.76 -12.10
C ASP A 415 19.55 -6.40 -12.17
N ALA A 416 18.85 -6.01 -11.11
CA ALA A 416 18.36 -4.65 -11.01
C ALA A 416 19.62 -3.77 -10.93
N ALA A 417 19.82 -2.90 -11.91
CA ALA A 417 20.99 -2.06 -12.04
C ALA A 417 21.36 -1.39 -10.70
N ASP A 418 22.36 -1.96 -10.04
CA ASP A 418 23.08 -1.36 -8.94
C ASP A 418 24.30 -0.65 -9.56
N ASP A 419 24.13 0.61 -9.98
CA ASP A 419 25.21 1.58 -10.19
C ASP A 419 24.67 3.01 -10.02
#